data_6a41d94a712dea3512afba53dc78a2e8
#
_entry.id   6a41d94a712dea3512afba53dc78a2e8
#
_cell.length_a   1.000
_cell.length_b   1.000
_cell.length_c   1.000
_cell.angle_alpha   90.00
_cell.angle_beta   90.00
_cell.angle_gamma   90.00
#
_symmetry.space_group_name_H-M   'P 1'
#
loop_
_entity.id
_entity.type
_entity.pdbx_description
1 polymer ?
#
loop_
_entity_poly.entity_id
_entity_poly.type
_entity_poly.pdbx_seq_one_letter_code
_entity_poly.pdbx_strand_id
1 'polypeptide(L)'
;PEPMEVLTMLDDGSAVISDEGAVAMFYNECPPEVAAAATARLTPQPMLNMGQSPSRVAWRERPSTYVVCSRDNAVHPDLQRILADRCTHAVEWDTDHSPFLADPDRVAALLADLARSL
;
A
#
# COMPACT_ATOMS: atom_id res chain seq x y z
N PRO A 1 2.88 -13.88 -7.78
CA PRO A 1 3.00 -14.91 -6.75
C PRO A 1 1.96 -14.69 -5.65
N GLU A 2 1.56 -15.75 -4.96
CA GLU A 2 0.71 -15.62 -3.80
C GLU A 2 1.51 -15.03 -2.63
N PRO A 3 0.90 -14.17 -1.77
CA PRO A 3 1.62 -13.48 -0.69
C PRO A 3 2.43 -14.41 0.22
N MET A 4 1.93 -15.62 0.50
CA MET A 4 2.62 -16.58 1.37
C MET A 4 3.84 -17.26 0.73
N GLU A 5 3.96 -17.21 -0.59
CA GLU A 5 5.09 -17.81 -1.31
C GLU A 5 6.35 -16.95 -1.27
N VAL A 6 6.18 -15.64 -1.05
CA VAL A 6 7.27 -14.65 -1.08
C VAL A 6 7.72 -14.19 0.29
N LEU A 7 7.03 -14.64 1.36
CA LEU A 7 7.36 -14.29 2.75
C LEU A 7 8.16 -15.40 3.43
N THR A 8 9.18 -15.01 4.18
CA THR A 8 9.95 -15.90 5.06
C THR A 8 9.78 -15.44 6.52
N MET A 9 9.30 -16.35 7.37
CA MET A 9 9.20 -16.09 8.81
C MET A 9 10.56 -16.22 9.47
N LEU A 10 10.89 -15.29 10.36
CA LEU A 10 12.09 -15.28 11.19
C LEU A 10 11.78 -15.81 12.60
N ASP A 11 12.83 -16.22 13.31
CA ASP A 11 12.70 -16.80 14.67
C ASP A 11 12.14 -15.81 15.71
N ASP A 12 12.25 -14.52 15.47
CA ASP A 12 11.72 -13.46 16.33
C ASP A 12 10.24 -13.14 16.09
N GLY A 13 9.57 -13.86 15.18
CA GLY A 13 8.17 -13.66 14.80
C GLY A 13 7.94 -12.54 13.79
N SER A 14 9.00 -11.98 13.22
CA SER A 14 8.90 -11.08 12.07
C SER A 14 8.91 -11.86 10.74
N ALA A 15 8.57 -11.19 9.65
CA ALA A 15 8.67 -11.74 8.30
C ALA A 15 9.46 -10.79 7.40
N VAL A 16 10.16 -11.37 6.44
CA VAL A 16 10.80 -10.67 5.33
C VAL A 16 10.18 -11.11 4.02
N ILE A 17 10.12 -10.21 3.05
CA ILE A 17 9.72 -10.52 1.68
C ILE A 17 10.97 -10.68 0.82
N SER A 18 10.95 -11.61 -0.14
CA SER A 18 12.03 -11.73 -1.12
C SER A 18 12.06 -10.50 -2.05
N ASP A 19 13.23 -10.21 -2.64
CA ASP A 19 13.37 -9.05 -3.53
C ASP A 19 12.44 -9.14 -4.74
N GLU A 20 12.35 -10.32 -5.37
CA GLU A 20 11.42 -10.57 -6.48
C GLU A 20 9.96 -10.45 -6.02
N GLY A 21 9.66 -10.92 -4.80
CA GLY A 21 8.33 -10.81 -4.20
C GLY A 21 7.96 -9.35 -3.94
N ALA A 22 8.87 -8.56 -3.42
CA ALA A 22 8.63 -7.14 -3.16
C ALA A 22 8.33 -6.37 -4.46
N VAL A 23 9.10 -6.60 -5.52
CA VAL A 23 8.84 -5.99 -6.82
C VAL A 23 7.49 -6.43 -7.37
N ALA A 24 7.18 -7.74 -7.35
CA ALA A 24 5.95 -8.26 -7.90
C ALA A 24 4.69 -7.82 -7.13
N MET A 25 4.79 -7.64 -5.81
CA MET A 25 3.64 -7.32 -4.95
C MET A 25 3.44 -5.82 -4.76
N PHE A 26 4.54 -5.05 -4.59
CA PHE A 26 4.45 -3.66 -4.16
C PHE A 26 4.86 -2.64 -5.22
N TYR A 27 5.71 -3.03 -6.19
CA TYR A 27 6.40 -2.10 -7.10
C TYR A 27 6.28 -2.52 -8.57
N ASN A 28 5.24 -3.27 -8.93
CA ASN A 28 5.08 -3.86 -10.27
C ASN A 28 4.86 -2.85 -11.41
N GLU A 29 4.46 -1.62 -11.11
CA GLU A 29 4.33 -0.52 -12.08
C GLU A 29 5.42 0.57 -11.89
N CYS A 30 6.31 0.41 -10.91
CA CYS A 30 7.41 1.33 -10.69
C CYS A 30 8.53 1.14 -11.73
N PRO A 31 9.26 2.21 -12.11
CA PRO A 31 10.51 2.06 -12.86
C PRO A 31 11.47 1.10 -12.15
N PRO A 32 12.21 0.23 -12.88
CA PRO A 32 13.03 -0.82 -12.27
C PRO A 32 14.05 -0.32 -11.24
N GLU A 33 14.67 0.83 -11.49
CA GLU A 33 15.63 1.45 -10.58
C GLU A 33 14.96 1.98 -9.29
N VAL A 34 13.73 2.46 -9.40
CA VAL A 34 12.92 2.92 -8.24
C VAL A 34 12.49 1.71 -7.41
N ALA A 35 12.01 0.65 -8.06
CA ALA A 35 11.63 -0.59 -7.41
C ALA A 35 12.81 -1.22 -6.66
N ALA A 36 13.99 -1.30 -7.28
CA ALA A 36 15.21 -1.83 -6.67
C ALA A 36 15.64 -1.01 -5.45
N ALA A 37 15.63 0.33 -5.56
CA ALA A 37 15.98 1.23 -4.45
C ALA A 37 14.98 1.13 -3.28
N ALA A 38 13.70 0.96 -3.57
CA ALA A 38 12.65 0.78 -2.56
C ALA A 38 12.79 -0.58 -1.86
N THR A 39 12.99 -1.66 -2.62
CA THR A 39 13.20 -3.02 -2.09
C THR A 39 14.39 -3.08 -1.13
N ALA A 40 15.51 -2.46 -1.49
CA ALA A 40 16.72 -2.42 -0.66
C ALA A 40 16.52 -1.72 0.70
N ARG A 41 15.42 -1.00 0.89
CA ARG A 41 15.07 -0.28 2.13
C ARG A 41 14.03 -0.99 2.97
N LEU A 42 13.48 -2.10 2.51
CA LEU A 42 12.53 -2.90 3.29
C LEU A 42 13.21 -3.49 4.52
N THR A 43 12.47 -3.56 5.60
CA THR A 43 12.90 -4.12 6.88
C THR A 43 11.96 -5.23 7.32
N PRO A 44 12.39 -6.16 8.18
CA PRO A 44 11.50 -7.18 8.71
C PRO A 44 10.24 -6.59 9.35
N GLN A 45 9.08 -7.16 9.05
CA GLN A 45 7.78 -6.76 9.58
C GLN A 45 7.39 -7.66 10.75
N PRO A 46 7.22 -7.13 11.99
CA PRO A 46 6.67 -7.90 13.09
C PRO A 46 5.23 -8.35 12.80
N MET A 47 5.01 -9.65 12.67
CA MET A 47 3.71 -10.20 12.25
C MET A 47 2.63 -10.06 13.30
N LEU A 48 2.99 -9.94 14.57
CA LEU A 48 2.04 -9.70 15.65
C LEU A 48 1.22 -8.42 15.43
N ASN A 49 1.80 -7.39 14.81
CA ASN A 49 1.13 -6.13 14.53
C ASN A 49 -0.02 -6.28 13.53
N MET A 50 0.04 -7.28 12.66
CA MET A 50 -1.00 -7.53 11.64
C MET A 50 -2.32 -8.01 12.26
N GLY A 51 -2.28 -8.61 13.45
CA GLY A 51 -3.47 -9.08 14.18
C GLY A 51 -4.04 -8.09 15.18
N GLN A 52 -3.43 -6.90 15.36
CA GLN A 52 -3.88 -5.92 16.34
C GLN A 52 -4.94 -5.00 15.75
N SER A 53 -5.97 -4.71 16.55
CA SER A 53 -6.99 -3.72 16.20
C SER A 53 -6.66 -2.38 16.86
N PRO A 54 -6.68 -1.25 16.11
CA PRO A 54 -6.52 0.06 16.70
C PRO A 54 -7.71 0.40 17.61
N SER A 55 -7.46 1.11 18.69
CA SER A 55 -8.51 1.55 19.62
C SER A 55 -9.43 2.63 19.01
N ARG A 56 -8.91 3.41 18.06
CA ARG A 56 -9.64 4.45 17.31
C ARG A 56 -9.19 4.45 15.86
N VAL A 57 -10.11 4.77 14.96
CA VAL A 57 -9.85 4.84 13.52
C VAL A 57 -10.33 6.20 12.97
N ALA A 58 -9.39 7.02 12.52
CA ALA A 58 -9.64 8.40 12.12
C ALA A 58 -10.64 8.54 10.98
N TRP A 59 -10.68 7.60 10.03
CA TRP A 59 -11.59 7.64 8.88
C TRP A 59 -13.08 7.53 9.26
N ARG A 60 -13.42 7.12 10.49
CA ARG A 60 -14.80 7.15 11.03
C ARG A 60 -15.21 8.53 11.56
N GLU A 61 -14.24 9.37 11.89
CA GLU A 61 -14.46 10.64 12.60
C GLU A 61 -14.07 11.85 11.75
N ARG A 62 -13.29 11.64 10.69
CA ARG A 62 -12.73 12.69 9.82
C ARG A 62 -13.02 12.41 8.36
N PRO A 63 -13.16 13.45 7.53
CA PRO A 63 -13.18 13.28 6.09
C PRO A 63 -11.95 12.49 5.61
N SER A 64 -12.17 11.54 4.72
CA SER A 64 -11.12 10.67 4.22
C SER A 64 -11.31 10.41 2.73
N THR A 65 -10.20 10.26 2.02
CA THR A 65 -10.18 9.91 0.60
C THR A 65 -9.39 8.61 0.44
N TYR A 66 -10.00 7.62 -0.20
CA TYR A 66 -9.35 6.36 -0.54
C TYR A 66 -8.90 6.39 -2.01
N VAL A 67 -7.67 6.00 -2.26
CA VAL A 67 -7.18 5.75 -3.62
C VAL A 67 -7.16 4.25 -3.84
N VAL A 68 -8.06 3.76 -4.68
CA VAL A 68 -8.08 2.36 -5.13
C VAL A 68 -7.01 2.19 -6.21
N CYS A 69 -6.06 1.31 -5.97
CA CYS A 69 -4.98 0.99 -6.91
C CYS A 69 -5.39 -0.24 -7.73
N SER A 70 -5.76 -0.05 -9.00
CA SER A 70 -6.38 -1.12 -9.80
C SER A 70 -5.41 -2.22 -10.26
N ARG A 71 -4.09 -1.98 -10.17
CA ARG A 71 -3.02 -2.96 -10.48
C ARG A 71 -2.25 -3.42 -9.24
N ASP A 72 -2.82 -3.24 -8.08
CA ASP A 72 -2.23 -3.66 -6.81
C ASP A 72 -2.25 -5.20 -6.68
N ASN A 73 -1.08 -5.79 -6.55
CA ASN A 73 -0.91 -7.22 -6.35
C ASN A 73 -0.81 -7.61 -4.86
N ALA A 74 -0.70 -6.65 -3.95
CA ALA A 74 -0.61 -6.89 -2.51
C ALA A 74 -1.99 -6.86 -1.85
N VAL A 75 -2.83 -5.88 -2.19
CA VAL A 75 -4.21 -5.77 -1.71
C VAL A 75 -5.15 -5.81 -2.90
N HIS A 76 -5.91 -6.90 -3.03
CA HIS A 76 -6.79 -7.10 -4.18
C HIS A 76 -7.72 -5.88 -4.39
N PRO A 77 -7.86 -5.36 -5.63
CA PRO A 77 -8.65 -4.17 -5.91
C PRO A 77 -10.12 -4.25 -5.45
N ASP A 78 -10.74 -5.43 -5.48
CA ASP A 78 -12.12 -5.58 -4.99
C ASP A 78 -12.21 -5.39 -3.47
N LEU A 79 -11.20 -5.85 -2.71
CA LEU A 79 -11.13 -5.56 -1.29
C LEU A 79 -10.92 -4.06 -1.05
N GLN A 80 -10.08 -3.42 -1.85
CA GLN A 80 -9.87 -1.97 -1.76
C GLN A 80 -11.16 -1.19 -2.00
N ARG A 81 -12.00 -1.59 -2.97
CA ARG A 81 -13.31 -0.97 -3.23
C ARG A 81 -14.24 -1.11 -2.03
N ILE A 82 -14.28 -2.29 -1.37
CA ILE A 82 -15.05 -2.49 -0.14
C ILE A 82 -14.55 -1.57 0.99
N LEU A 83 -13.23 -1.37 1.10
CA LEU A 83 -12.65 -0.47 2.09
C LEU A 83 -12.93 1.00 1.75
N ALA A 84 -12.88 1.36 0.47
CA ALA A 84 -13.16 2.70 -0.04
C ALA A 84 -14.60 3.15 0.24
N ASP A 85 -15.57 2.24 0.22
CA ASP A 85 -16.98 2.51 0.57
C ASP A 85 -17.15 3.00 2.02
N ARG A 86 -16.17 2.81 2.88
CA ARG A 86 -16.15 3.31 4.26
C ARG A 86 -15.59 4.72 4.39
N CYS A 87 -14.98 5.25 3.33
CA CYS A 87 -14.37 6.57 3.30
C CYS A 87 -15.35 7.61 2.77
N THR A 88 -15.04 8.90 3.00
CA THR A 88 -15.88 10.01 2.53
C THR A 88 -15.85 10.14 1.01
N HIS A 89 -14.67 9.94 0.41
CA HIS A 89 -14.42 9.99 -1.02
C HIS A 89 -13.57 8.82 -1.46
N ALA A 90 -13.73 8.40 -2.71
CA ALA A 90 -12.89 7.40 -3.34
C ALA A 90 -12.52 7.83 -4.77
N VAL A 91 -11.31 7.52 -5.17
CA VAL A 91 -10.83 7.61 -6.56
C VAL A 91 -10.16 6.30 -6.93
N GLU A 92 -10.20 5.92 -8.20
CA GLU A 92 -9.51 4.73 -8.68
C GLU A 92 -8.42 5.13 -9.66
N TRP A 93 -7.20 4.61 -9.41
CA TRP A 93 -6.03 4.87 -10.23
C TRP A 93 -5.48 3.58 -10.82
N ASP A 94 -5.04 3.66 -12.06
CA ASP A 94 -4.37 2.58 -12.78
C ASP A 94 -2.89 2.53 -12.35
N THR A 95 -2.65 2.03 -11.14
CA THR A 95 -1.34 1.99 -10.48
C THR A 95 -1.23 0.77 -9.56
N ASP A 96 0.00 0.47 -9.13
CA ASP A 96 0.32 -0.60 -8.17
C ASP A 96 0.08 -0.20 -6.71
N HIS A 97 0.58 -1.04 -5.78
CA HIS A 97 0.50 -0.83 -4.33
C HIS A 97 1.21 0.46 -3.85
N SER A 98 2.11 1.02 -4.65
CA SER A 98 2.97 2.15 -4.28
C SER A 98 2.84 3.35 -5.22
N PRO A 99 1.64 3.96 -5.33
CA PRO A 99 1.40 5.09 -6.23
C PRO A 99 2.34 6.27 -5.99
N PHE A 100 2.80 6.47 -4.76
CA PHE A 100 3.76 7.52 -4.40
C PHE A 100 5.17 7.29 -4.99
N LEU A 101 5.46 6.09 -5.47
CA LEU A 101 6.69 5.76 -6.21
C LEU A 101 6.44 5.62 -7.71
N ALA A 102 5.30 5.06 -8.10
CA ALA A 102 4.93 4.87 -9.50
C ALA A 102 4.54 6.18 -10.19
N ASP A 103 3.80 7.06 -9.49
CA ASP A 103 3.33 8.36 -10.00
C ASP A 103 3.33 9.42 -8.88
N PRO A 104 4.53 9.87 -8.44
CA PRO A 104 4.67 10.81 -7.33
C PRO A 104 4.00 12.17 -7.59
N ASP A 105 3.99 12.63 -8.82
CA ASP A 105 3.39 13.93 -9.18
C ASP A 105 1.87 13.90 -8.99
N ARG A 106 1.23 12.80 -9.35
CA ARG A 106 -0.21 12.60 -9.14
C ARG A 106 -0.58 12.54 -7.67
N VAL A 107 0.24 11.86 -6.85
CA VAL A 107 0.06 11.81 -5.39
C VAL A 107 0.23 13.21 -4.79
N ALA A 108 1.28 13.94 -5.20
CA ALA A 108 1.51 15.30 -4.72
C ALA A 108 0.36 16.25 -5.08
N ALA A 109 -0.19 16.15 -6.29
CA ALA A 109 -1.34 16.94 -6.72
C ALA A 109 -2.58 16.64 -5.87
N LEU A 110 -2.89 15.36 -5.63
CA LEU A 110 -4.00 14.98 -4.76
C LEU A 110 -3.84 15.52 -3.34
N LEU A 111 -2.65 15.38 -2.74
CA LEU A 111 -2.38 15.89 -1.39
C LEU A 111 -2.53 17.41 -1.32
N ALA A 112 -2.05 18.14 -2.34
CA ALA A 112 -2.21 19.59 -2.43
C ALA A 112 -3.69 20.01 -2.55
N ASP A 113 -4.50 19.29 -3.32
CA ASP A 113 -5.94 19.53 -3.44
C ASP A 113 -6.65 19.28 -2.11
N LEU A 114 -6.36 18.17 -1.43
CA LEU A 114 -6.92 17.86 -0.13
C LEU A 114 -6.54 18.90 0.92
N ALA A 115 -5.28 19.36 0.94
CA ALA A 115 -4.84 20.40 1.87
C ALA A 115 -5.56 21.74 1.66
N ARG A 116 -5.91 22.09 0.41
CA ARG A 116 -6.69 23.29 0.11
C ARG A 116 -8.16 23.20 0.53
N SER A 117 -8.68 22.01 0.70
CA SER A 117 -10.09 21.78 1.10
C SER A 117 -10.29 21.72 2.63
N LEU A 118 -9.21 21.76 3.39
CA LEU A 118 -9.25 21.81 4.86
C LEU A 118 -9.53 23.23 5.36
#